data_797d05f5b01455fdbe0b9a261088be15
#
_entry.id   797d05f5b01455fdbe0b9a261088be15
#
_cell.length_a   1.000
_cell.length_b   1.000
_cell.length_c   1.000
_cell.angle_alpha   90.00
_cell.angle_beta   90.00
_cell.angle_gamma   90.00
#
_symmetry.space_group_name_H-M   'P 1'
#
loop_
_entity.id
_entity.type
_entity.pdbx_description
1 polymer ?
#
loop_
_entity_poly.entity_id
_entity_poly.type
_entity_poly.pdbx_seq_one_letter_code
_entity_poly.pdbx_strand_id
1 'polypeptide(L)'
;SNFKIQGRQMKEFYMNLALNEAWKYQFLTYPNPAVGCVILDKNEKILAIKAHEKAGLAHAELNAIAHAFKSLRPEISLPKEANALHHFICKNHQGVFKDSIAFVTLEPCFHQGKTPPCAKLFSELGFKKILISVKDENKIASGGAEFLKKQGVEVEFDILKEEGGKLLKPFLKWQKGQFKLFKLALSMNGSPFGKIVSNELSRTYAHKIRAVIDLLVVGGETIRKDHPILDARLCKAKAPNLCILSRQNIDNFDKNIPLFKVPNRQIYTQIPSETKFLMYEGGENFLKIFKDEIDMFLIFQSSSLNDEKNVTIPLNFKPLYRNFLGSDTYGIYEL
;
A
#
# COMPACT_ATOMS: atom_id res chain seq x y z
N SER A 1 16.78 -9.00 -33.24
CA SER A 1 15.72 -8.12 -32.72
C SER A 1 14.69 -8.86 -31.88
N ASN A 2 14.21 -10.05 -32.27
CA ASN A 2 13.20 -10.82 -31.52
C ASN A 2 13.68 -11.26 -30.11
N PHE A 3 14.93 -11.68 -29.95
CA PHE A 3 15.48 -12.04 -28.64
C PHE A 3 15.54 -10.86 -27.64
N LYS A 4 15.83 -9.65 -28.13
CA LYS A 4 15.81 -8.44 -27.27
C LYS A 4 14.40 -8.06 -26.83
N ILE A 5 13.42 -8.21 -27.71
CA ILE A 5 12.01 -7.95 -27.41
C ILE A 5 11.51 -8.99 -26.38
N GLN A 6 11.80 -10.25 -26.58
CA GLN A 6 11.41 -11.34 -25.69
C GLN A 6 12.04 -11.18 -24.29
N GLY A 7 13.32 -10.80 -24.22
CA GLY A 7 13.99 -10.52 -22.95
C GLY A 7 13.42 -9.32 -22.20
N ARG A 8 12.97 -8.25 -22.91
CA ARG A 8 12.29 -7.11 -22.31
C ARG A 8 10.92 -7.50 -21.76
N GLN A 9 10.12 -8.21 -22.54
CA GLN A 9 8.78 -8.66 -22.11
C GLN A 9 8.84 -9.54 -20.86
N MET A 10 9.82 -10.42 -20.76
CA MET A 10 10.02 -11.25 -19.56
C MET A 10 10.38 -10.41 -18.33
N LYS A 11 11.24 -9.40 -18.46
CA LYS A 11 11.57 -8.49 -17.36
C LYS A 11 10.33 -7.70 -16.90
N GLU A 12 9.56 -7.16 -17.85
CA GLU A 12 8.31 -6.46 -17.55
C GLU A 12 7.29 -7.38 -16.89
N PHE A 13 7.20 -8.65 -17.30
CA PHE A 13 6.33 -9.64 -16.66
C PHE A 13 6.67 -9.85 -15.18
N TYR A 14 7.93 -10.11 -14.84
CA TYR A 14 8.33 -10.31 -13.44
C TYR A 14 8.19 -9.03 -12.61
N MET A 15 8.49 -7.87 -13.18
CA MET A 15 8.29 -6.60 -12.48
C MET A 15 6.79 -6.32 -12.25
N ASN A 16 5.91 -6.65 -13.19
CA ASN A 16 4.46 -6.57 -13.00
C ASN A 16 3.97 -7.42 -11.83
N LEU A 17 4.53 -8.63 -11.64
CA LEU A 17 4.20 -9.45 -10.47
C LEU A 17 4.59 -8.76 -9.17
N ALA A 18 5.76 -8.13 -9.11
CA ALA A 18 6.20 -7.36 -7.95
C ALA A 18 5.31 -6.15 -7.68
N LEU A 19 4.97 -5.39 -8.73
CA LEU A 19 4.08 -4.23 -8.65
C LEU A 19 2.68 -4.63 -8.15
N ASN A 20 2.09 -5.67 -8.73
CA ASN A 20 0.76 -6.16 -8.36
C ASN A 20 0.73 -6.64 -6.89
N GLU A 21 1.79 -7.29 -6.42
CA GLU A 21 1.88 -7.70 -5.01
C GLU A 21 1.95 -6.48 -4.09
N ALA A 22 2.74 -5.45 -4.44
CA ALA A 22 2.85 -4.22 -3.66
C ALA A 22 1.53 -3.45 -3.58
N TRP A 23 0.77 -3.36 -4.67
CA TRP A 23 -0.53 -2.67 -4.70
C TRP A 23 -1.54 -3.23 -3.69
N LYS A 24 -1.47 -4.52 -3.34
CA LYS A 24 -2.34 -5.12 -2.31
C LYS A 24 -2.19 -4.46 -0.94
N TYR A 25 -1.02 -3.91 -0.66
CA TYR A 25 -0.68 -3.28 0.62
C TYR A 25 -0.56 -1.76 0.54
N GLN A 26 -0.87 -1.17 -0.63
CA GLN A 26 -0.89 0.27 -0.78
C GLN A 26 -1.79 0.90 0.29
N PHE A 27 -1.35 2.02 0.85
CA PHE A 27 -1.93 2.73 1.99
C PHE A 27 -1.69 2.06 3.36
N LEU A 28 -1.53 0.74 3.44
CA LEU A 28 -1.32 0.01 4.70
C LEU A 28 0.13 0.13 5.23
N THR A 29 1.06 0.49 4.36
CA THR A 29 2.49 0.61 4.69
C THR A 29 2.88 1.95 5.29
N TYR A 30 1.99 2.95 5.31
CA TYR A 30 2.28 4.28 5.83
C TYR A 30 2.99 4.22 7.20
N PRO A 31 4.08 4.98 7.45
CA PRO A 31 4.68 6.01 6.58
C PRO A 31 5.70 5.50 5.54
N ASN A 32 5.86 4.17 5.39
CA ASN A 32 6.78 3.57 4.43
C ASN A 32 6.16 3.48 3.03
N PRO A 33 6.98 3.38 1.96
CA PRO A 33 6.46 3.12 0.62
C PRO A 33 5.89 1.70 0.50
N ALA A 34 4.94 1.51 -0.40
CA ALA A 34 4.56 0.19 -0.86
C ALA A 34 5.65 -0.33 -1.81
N VAL A 35 6.23 -1.49 -1.49
CA VAL A 35 7.30 -2.13 -2.27
C VAL A 35 6.99 -3.60 -2.46
N GLY A 36 7.27 -4.12 -3.65
CA GLY A 36 7.15 -5.52 -3.99
C GLY A 36 8.48 -6.10 -4.46
N CYS A 37 8.65 -7.39 -4.24
CA CYS A 37 9.85 -8.13 -4.63
C CYS A 37 9.49 -9.50 -5.19
N VAL A 38 10.09 -9.83 -6.34
CA VAL A 38 10.07 -11.17 -6.94
C VAL A 38 11.48 -11.73 -6.91
N ILE A 39 11.63 -12.99 -6.48
CA ILE A 39 12.89 -13.71 -6.48
C ILE A 39 12.80 -14.88 -7.45
N LEU A 40 13.77 -14.96 -8.33
CA LEU A 40 13.99 -16.08 -9.23
C LEU A 40 15.25 -16.83 -8.83
N ASP A 41 15.29 -18.16 -9.04
CA ASP A 41 16.52 -18.93 -8.98
C ASP A 41 17.42 -18.68 -10.21
N LYS A 42 18.57 -19.30 -10.25
CA LYS A 42 19.53 -19.22 -11.38
C LYS A 42 18.97 -19.70 -12.72
N ASN A 43 17.87 -20.44 -12.73
CA ASN A 43 17.19 -20.96 -13.92
C ASN A 43 15.93 -20.14 -14.24
N GLU A 44 15.77 -18.97 -13.64
CA GLU A 44 14.61 -18.05 -13.79
C GLU A 44 13.28 -18.62 -13.29
N LYS A 45 13.29 -19.66 -12.43
CA LYS A 45 12.10 -20.15 -11.75
C LYS A 45 11.72 -19.21 -10.61
N ILE A 46 10.44 -18.83 -10.51
CA ILE A 46 9.94 -18.02 -9.42
C ILE A 46 10.03 -18.79 -8.09
N LEU A 47 10.78 -18.25 -7.14
CA LEU A 47 10.88 -18.76 -5.76
C LEU A 47 9.92 -18.05 -4.81
N ALA A 48 9.72 -16.73 -5.00
CA ALA A 48 8.84 -15.95 -4.15
C ALA A 48 8.32 -14.68 -4.86
N ILE A 49 7.11 -14.26 -4.46
CA ILE A 49 6.51 -12.98 -4.78
C ILE A 49 5.98 -12.44 -3.47
N LYS A 50 6.55 -11.34 -2.94
CA LYS A 50 6.16 -10.74 -1.66
C LYS A 50 6.24 -9.22 -1.72
N ALA A 51 5.62 -8.59 -0.72
CA ALA A 51 5.63 -7.15 -0.55
C ALA A 51 5.97 -6.75 0.88
N HIS A 52 6.27 -5.48 1.09
CA HIS A 52 6.22 -4.84 2.40
C HIS A 52 4.75 -4.70 2.81
N GLU A 53 4.37 -5.33 3.90
CA GLU A 53 2.94 -5.46 4.27
C GLU A 53 2.47 -4.35 5.22
N LYS A 54 3.36 -3.90 6.11
CA LYS A 54 3.06 -2.92 7.16
C LYS A 54 4.34 -2.30 7.70
N ALA A 55 4.29 -1.00 8.06
CA ALA A 55 5.40 -0.33 8.76
C ALA A 55 5.83 -1.08 10.03
N GLY A 56 7.13 -1.26 10.21
CA GLY A 56 7.73 -2.01 11.31
C GLY A 56 7.91 -3.52 11.06
N LEU A 57 7.34 -4.07 10.01
CA LEU A 57 7.61 -5.44 9.55
C LEU A 57 8.76 -5.49 8.55
N ALA A 58 9.14 -6.71 8.13
CA ALA A 58 10.17 -6.94 7.11
C ALA A 58 9.90 -6.16 5.82
N HIS A 59 10.95 -5.62 5.20
CA HIS A 59 10.87 -5.05 3.86
C HIS A 59 10.53 -6.14 2.83
N ALA A 60 10.07 -5.74 1.65
CA ALA A 60 9.65 -6.65 0.60
C ALA A 60 10.73 -7.68 0.25
N GLU A 61 11.98 -7.24 0.17
CA GLU A 61 13.14 -8.05 -0.17
C GLU A 61 13.38 -9.15 0.89
N LEU A 62 13.45 -8.78 2.17
CA LEU A 62 13.63 -9.74 3.26
C LEU A 62 12.44 -10.70 3.35
N ASN A 63 11.22 -10.20 3.15
CA ASN A 63 10.01 -11.02 3.16
C ASN A 63 10.01 -12.04 2.01
N ALA A 64 10.41 -11.62 0.80
CA ALA A 64 10.53 -12.51 -0.36
C ALA A 64 11.65 -13.54 -0.17
N ILE A 65 12.81 -13.12 0.33
CA ILE A 65 13.94 -14.01 0.63
C ILE A 65 13.56 -15.05 1.69
N ALA A 66 12.88 -14.63 2.77
CA ALA A 66 12.45 -15.53 3.83
C ALA A 66 11.45 -16.59 3.30
N HIS A 67 10.51 -16.17 2.45
CA HIS A 67 9.56 -17.09 1.84
C HIS A 67 10.25 -18.07 0.89
N ALA A 68 11.15 -17.60 0.03
CA ALA A 68 11.96 -18.43 -0.85
C ALA A 68 12.84 -19.42 -0.05
N PHE A 69 13.47 -18.94 1.01
CA PHE A 69 14.32 -19.77 1.89
C PHE A 69 13.51 -20.89 2.54
N LYS A 70 12.32 -20.57 3.08
CA LYS A 70 11.42 -21.58 3.65
C LYS A 70 10.94 -22.60 2.62
N SER A 71 10.73 -22.20 1.39
CA SER A 71 10.34 -23.09 0.29
C SER A 71 11.48 -24.03 -0.12
N LEU A 72 12.72 -23.53 -0.13
CA LEU A 72 13.92 -24.31 -0.45
C LEU A 72 14.40 -25.21 0.71
N ARG A 73 14.09 -24.80 1.95
CA ARG A 73 14.51 -25.46 3.19
C ARG A 73 13.33 -25.59 4.14
N PRO A 74 12.34 -26.47 3.80
CA PRO A 74 11.08 -26.56 4.56
C PRO A 74 11.25 -27.04 6.01
N GLU A 75 12.35 -27.70 6.34
CA GLU A 75 12.69 -28.16 7.68
C GLU A 75 13.08 -27.04 8.64
N ILE A 76 13.52 -25.87 8.12
CA ILE A 76 14.03 -24.78 8.93
C ILE A 76 12.86 -23.96 9.53
N SER A 77 12.92 -23.67 10.82
CA SER A 77 12.05 -22.71 11.49
C SER A 77 12.65 -21.32 11.43
N LEU A 78 11.90 -20.33 10.92
CA LEU A 78 12.36 -18.95 10.76
C LEU A 78 11.93 -18.08 11.93
N PRO A 79 12.80 -17.17 12.41
CA PRO A 79 12.43 -16.12 13.36
C PRO A 79 11.31 -15.23 12.78
N LYS A 80 10.43 -14.73 13.65
CA LYS A 80 9.35 -13.82 13.24
C LYS A 80 9.77 -12.35 13.19
N GLU A 81 10.70 -11.97 14.05
CA GLU A 81 11.20 -10.59 14.14
C GLU A 81 12.17 -10.33 12.99
N ALA A 82 12.01 -9.19 12.31
CA ALA A 82 12.68 -8.90 11.04
C ALA A 82 14.21 -8.86 11.16
N ASN A 83 14.76 -8.29 12.24
CA ASN A 83 16.20 -8.23 12.45
C ASN A 83 16.79 -9.62 12.73
N ALA A 84 16.14 -10.41 13.58
CA ALA A 84 16.53 -11.79 13.86
C ALA A 84 16.44 -12.67 12.60
N LEU A 85 15.40 -12.47 11.78
CA LEU A 85 15.20 -13.16 10.51
C LEU A 85 16.33 -12.87 9.52
N HIS A 86 16.71 -11.59 9.38
CA HIS A 86 17.82 -11.17 8.51
C HIS A 86 19.12 -11.89 8.90
N HIS A 87 19.52 -11.79 10.18
CA HIS A 87 20.76 -12.42 10.68
C HIS A 87 20.72 -13.95 10.56
N PHE A 88 19.56 -14.56 10.83
CA PHE A 88 19.39 -16.01 10.70
C PHE A 88 19.61 -16.47 9.26
N ILE A 89 19.03 -15.78 8.26
CA ILE A 89 19.19 -16.15 6.86
C ILE A 89 20.63 -15.96 6.41
N CYS A 90 21.28 -14.84 6.72
CA CYS A 90 22.70 -14.60 6.40
C CYS A 90 23.61 -15.72 6.94
N LYS A 91 23.32 -16.22 8.15
CA LYS A 91 24.12 -17.28 8.77
C LYS A 91 23.84 -18.68 8.21
N ASN A 92 22.63 -18.94 7.72
CA ASN A 92 22.15 -20.30 7.45
C ASN A 92 21.83 -20.57 5.96
N HIS A 93 22.04 -19.61 5.04
CA HIS A 93 21.62 -19.73 3.64
C HIS A 93 22.36 -20.81 2.84
N GLN A 94 23.57 -21.18 3.25
CA GLN A 94 24.38 -22.24 2.61
C GLN A 94 24.46 -22.12 1.07
N GLY A 95 24.44 -20.90 0.54
CA GLY A 95 24.56 -20.64 -0.90
C GLY A 95 23.32 -20.96 -1.74
N VAL A 96 22.14 -21.24 -1.13
CA VAL A 96 20.92 -21.60 -1.88
C VAL A 96 20.41 -20.48 -2.82
N PHE A 97 20.85 -19.23 -2.59
CA PHE A 97 20.51 -18.08 -3.43
C PHE A 97 21.59 -17.70 -4.44
N LYS A 98 22.68 -18.48 -4.51
CA LYS A 98 23.79 -18.17 -5.43
C LYS A 98 23.27 -18.07 -6.86
N ASP A 99 23.64 -16.98 -7.55
CA ASP A 99 23.24 -16.63 -8.92
C ASP A 99 21.74 -16.36 -9.11
N SER A 100 20.99 -16.17 -8.02
CA SER A 100 19.57 -15.76 -8.06
C SER A 100 19.41 -14.34 -8.61
N ILE A 101 18.20 -14.04 -9.06
CA ILE A 101 17.79 -12.75 -9.63
C ILE A 101 16.66 -12.19 -8.79
N ALA A 102 16.67 -10.88 -8.52
CA ALA A 102 15.53 -10.22 -7.89
C ALA A 102 15.00 -9.06 -8.72
N PHE A 103 13.68 -8.89 -8.67
CA PHE A 103 12.96 -7.74 -9.20
C PHE A 103 12.36 -6.96 -8.03
N VAL A 104 12.70 -5.71 -7.89
CA VAL A 104 12.26 -4.86 -6.79
C VAL A 104 11.66 -3.57 -7.34
N THR A 105 10.48 -3.18 -6.84
CA THR A 105 9.77 -2.00 -7.34
C THR A 105 10.43 -0.69 -6.95
N LEU A 106 11.26 -0.68 -5.91
CA LEU A 106 12.04 0.46 -5.45
C LEU A 106 13.48 0.04 -5.16
N GLU A 107 14.45 0.92 -5.37
CA GLU A 107 15.86 0.66 -5.06
C GLU A 107 16.03 0.11 -3.64
N PRO A 108 16.72 -1.04 -3.44
CA PRO A 108 16.97 -1.61 -2.13
C PRO A 108 17.68 -0.63 -1.20
N CYS A 109 17.22 -0.50 0.03
CA CYS A 109 17.78 0.43 1.00
C CYS A 109 19.24 0.10 1.36
N PHE A 110 20.02 1.15 1.66
CA PHE A 110 21.43 1.02 2.10
C PHE A 110 21.70 1.60 3.49
N HIS A 111 20.72 2.23 4.11
CA HIS A 111 20.86 2.74 5.48
C HIS A 111 20.54 1.67 6.52
N GLN A 112 21.20 1.76 7.69
CA GLN A 112 20.88 0.96 8.86
C GLN A 112 19.63 1.53 9.53
N GLY A 113 18.49 0.86 9.35
CA GLY A 113 17.24 1.15 10.02
C GLY A 113 17.01 0.23 11.21
N LYS A 114 15.75 -0.19 11.40
CA LYS A 114 15.38 -1.25 12.38
C LYS A 114 15.92 -2.63 11.96
N THR A 115 16.17 -2.81 10.68
CA THR A 115 16.81 -3.99 10.09
C THR A 115 18.06 -3.58 9.33
N PRO A 116 19.04 -4.49 9.13
CA PRO A 116 20.16 -4.23 8.25
C PRO A 116 19.70 -3.94 6.81
N PRO A 117 20.53 -3.22 6.01
CA PRO A 117 20.17 -2.83 4.65
C PRO A 117 19.89 -4.01 3.72
N CYS A 118 18.80 -3.92 2.92
CA CYS A 118 18.44 -4.95 1.95
C CYS A 118 19.49 -5.14 0.85
N ALA A 119 20.20 -4.08 0.47
CA ALA A 119 21.31 -4.18 -0.49
C ALA A 119 22.44 -5.08 0.02
N LYS A 120 22.77 -5.02 1.31
CA LYS A 120 23.76 -5.93 1.90
C LYS A 120 23.28 -7.37 1.90
N LEU A 121 22.01 -7.60 2.22
CA LEU A 121 21.41 -8.93 2.21
C LEU A 121 21.55 -9.60 0.84
N PHE A 122 21.20 -8.92 -0.25
CA PHE A 122 21.36 -9.46 -1.60
C PHE A 122 22.82 -9.82 -1.94
N SER A 123 23.75 -8.96 -1.56
CA SER A 123 25.19 -9.21 -1.78
C SER A 123 25.68 -10.42 -1.00
N GLU A 124 25.36 -10.52 0.30
CA GLU A 124 25.78 -11.64 1.17
C GLU A 124 25.21 -12.98 0.70
N LEU A 125 23.99 -12.99 0.17
CA LEU A 125 23.34 -14.19 -0.33
C LEU A 125 23.82 -14.62 -1.73
N GLY A 126 24.64 -13.82 -2.41
CA GLY A 126 25.23 -14.14 -3.70
C GLY A 126 24.29 -13.99 -4.89
N PHE A 127 23.37 -13.01 -4.82
CA PHE A 127 22.53 -12.66 -5.95
C PHE A 127 23.37 -12.16 -7.12
N LYS A 128 23.06 -12.62 -8.33
CA LYS A 128 23.76 -12.25 -9.56
C LYS A 128 23.27 -10.91 -10.11
N LYS A 129 21.96 -10.67 -10.04
CA LYS A 129 21.33 -9.54 -10.69
C LYS A 129 20.14 -9.01 -9.93
N ILE A 130 20.03 -7.68 -9.84
CA ILE A 130 18.87 -6.96 -9.27
C ILE A 130 18.32 -6.03 -10.34
N LEU A 131 17.03 -6.20 -10.63
CA LEU A 131 16.28 -5.31 -11.55
C LEU A 131 15.34 -4.43 -10.73
N ILE A 132 15.40 -3.13 -10.97
CA ILE A 132 14.75 -2.10 -10.17
C ILE A 132 13.79 -1.30 -11.05
N SER A 133 12.56 -1.06 -10.56
CA SER A 133 11.61 -0.21 -11.28
C SER A 133 11.96 1.27 -11.10
N VAL A 134 12.03 1.75 -9.86
CA VAL A 134 12.26 3.17 -9.55
C VAL A 134 13.49 3.31 -8.65
N LYS A 135 14.32 4.29 -8.98
CA LYS A 135 15.43 4.70 -8.11
C LYS A 135 14.90 5.43 -6.88
N ASP A 136 15.50 5.17 -5.71
CA ASP A 136 15.18 5.93 -4.50
C ASP A 136 15.90 7.30 -4.52
N GLU A 137 15.11 8.38 -4.57
CA GLU A 137 15.62 9.75 -4.55
C GLU A 137 15.89 10.25 -3.12
N ASN A 138 15.53 9.49 -2.09
CA ASN A 138 15.79 9.84 -0.70
C ASN A 138 17.27 9.65 -0.39
N LYS A 139 17.98 10.76 -0.17
CA LYS A 139 19.42 10.77 0.12
C LYS A 139 19.85 9.89 1.30
N ILE A 140 18.95 9.61 2.23
CA ILE A 140 19.21 8.77 3.41
C ILE A 140 19.13 7.28 3.05
N ALA A 141 18.18 6.89 2.21
CA ALA A 141 17.89 5.50 1.87
C ALA A 141 18.60 5.01 0.59
N SER A 142 18.94 5.94 -0.32
CA SER A 142 19.59 5.64 -1.61
C SER A 142 21.03 5.13 -1.45
N GLY A 143 21.58 4.62 -2.56
CA GLY A 143 22.97 4.12 -2.63
C GLY A 143 23.08 2.60 -2.59
N GLY A 144 21.97 1.89 -2.45
CA GLY A 144 21.95 0.43 -2.46
C GLY A 144 22.42 -0.16 -3.79
N ALA A 145 22.00 0.45 -4.89
CA ALA A 145 22.42 0.03 -6.22
C ALA A 145 23.92 0.24 -6.48
N GLU A 146 24.49 1.35 -6.02
CA GLU A 146 25.92 1.60 -6.13
C GLU A 146 26.74 0.61 -5.29
N PHE A 147 26.28 0.34 -4.08
CA PHE A 147 26.88 -0.70 -3.23
C PHE A 147 26.85 -2.05 -3.93
N LEU A 148 25.70 -2.49 -4.44
CA LEU A 148 25.55 -3.78 -5.14
C LEU A 148 26.49 -3.89 -6.34
N LYS A 149 26.58 -2.85 -7.17
CA LYS A 149 27.53 -2.82 -8.30
C LYS A 149 28.98 -2.95 -7.85
N LYS A 150 29.38 -2.29 -6.76
CA LYS A 150 30.74 -2.43 -6.18
C LYS A 150 31.01 -3.85 -5.66
N GLN A 151 29.98 -4.58 -5.27
CA GLN A 151 30.08 -5.99 -4.85
C GLN A 151 30.00 -6.98 -6.03
N GLY A 152 29.96 -6.49 -7.27
CA GLY A 152 29.90 -7.34 -8.47
C GLY A 152 28.49 -7.82 -8.84
N VAL A 153 27.45 -7.31 -8.22
CA VAL A 153 26.05 -7.60 -8.57
C VAL A 153 25.63 -6.74 -9.75
N GLU A 154 25.08 -7.35 -10.79
CA GLU A 154 24.52 -6.62 -11.92
C GLU A 154 23.24 -5.87 -11.48
N VAL A 155 23.14 -4.58 -11.77
CA VAL A 155 21.97 -3.76 -11.45
C VAL A 155 21.45 -3.06 -12.69
N GLU A 156 20.15 -3.27 -12.94
CA GLU A 156 19.41 -2.65 -14.05
C GLU A 156 18.23 -1.84 -13.50
N PHE A 157 18.04 -0.62 -13.99
CA PHE A 157 16.96 0.30 -13.60
C PHE A 157 15.88 0.45 -14.67
N ASP A 158 14.85 1.18 -14.31
CA ASP A 158 13.78 1.67 -15.17
C ASP A 158 12.89 0.56 -15.79
N ILE A 159 12.80 -0.60 -15.11
CA ILE A 159 11.87 -1.66 -15.52
C ILE A 159 10.45 -1.27 -15.07
N LEU A 160 9.57 -0.94 -16.02
CA LEU A 160 8.23 -0.39 -15.75
C LEU A 160 8.26 0.83 -14.81
N LYS A 161 9.16 1.77 -15.09
CA LYS A 161 9.41 2.95 -14.26
C LYS A 161 8.16 3.80 -14.04
N GLU A 162 7.33 3.96 -15.05
CA GLU A 162 6.11 4.75 -14.98
C GLU A 162 5.11 4.12 -14.00
N GLU A 163 4.90 2.82 -14.10
CA GLU A 163 4.04 2.04 -13.21
C GLU A 163 4.57 2.03 -11.77
N GLY A 164 5.89 1.88 -11.61
CA GLY A 164 6.53 2.01 -10.31
C GLY A 164 6.39 3.40 -9.71
N GLY A 165 6.47 4.44 -10.53
CA GLY A 165 6.23 5.83 -10.12
C GLY A 165 4.80 6.06 -9.61
N LYS A 166 3.81 5.48 -10.27
CA LYS A 166 2.41 5.52 -9.81
C LYS A 166 2.24 4.83 -8.45
N LEU A 167 2.86 3.66 -8.26
CA LEU A 167 2.87 2.97 -6.97
C LEU A 167 3.54 3.81 -5.87
N LEU A 168 4.62 4.51 -6.18
CA LEU A 168 5.39 5.30 -5.22
C LEU A 168 4.76 6.67 -4.91
N LYS A 169 3.82 7.15 -5.72
CA LYS A 169 3.22 8.49 -5.61
C LYS A 169 2.69 8.84 -4.21
N PRO A 170 1.94 7.97 -3.48
CA PRO A 170 1.50 8.28 -2.12
C PRO A 170 2.67 8.58 -1.17
N PHE A 171 3.70 7.75 -1.20
CA PHE A 171 4.90 7.93 -0.37
C PHE A 171 5.58 9.27 -0.63
N LEU A 172 5.80 9.65 -1.88
CA LEU A 172 6.41 10.94 -2.23
C LEU A 172 5.54 12.12 -1.80
N LYS A 173 4.21 11.97 -1.84
CA LYS A 173 3.27 13.02 -1.43
C LYS A 173 3.31 13.25 0.07
N TRP A 174 3.19 12.21 0.89
CA TRP A 174 3.20 12.40 2.35
C TRP A 174 4.57 12.75 2.92
N GLN A 175 5.66 12.48 2.20
CA GLN A 175 6.97 12.99 2.58
C GLN A 175 7.12 14.51 2.40
N LYS A 176 6.54 15.05 1.32
CA LYS A 176 6.66 16.47 0.95
C LYS A 176 5.52 17.33 1.48
N GLY A 177 4.41 16.74 1.87
CA GLY A 177 3.21 17.44 2.30
C GLY A 177 2.09 16.47 2.64
N GLN A 178 0.93 16.65 2.02
CA GLN A 178 -0.26 15.83 2.27
C GLN A 178 -0.56 14.92 1.10
N PHE A 179 -0.93 13.68 1.40
CA PHE A 179 -1.56 12.75 0.48
C PHE A 179 -3.04 12.58 0.87
N LYS A 180 -3.93 12.75 -0.10
CA LYS A 180 -5.38 12.75 0.08
C LYS A 180 -5.99 11.58 -0.68
N LEU A 181 -6.56 10.62 0.05
CA LEU A 181 -7.28 9.47 -0.46
C LEU A 181 -8.78 9.68 -0.29
N PHE A 182 -9.59 9.48 -1.32
CA PHE A 182 -11.04 9.40 -1.19
C PHE A 182 -11.49 7.94 -1.23
N LYS A 183 -12.19 7.49 -0.19
CA LYS A 183 -12.74 6.14 -0.13
C LYS A 183 -14.24 6.16 -0.39
N LEU A 184 -14.70 5.32 -1.30
CA LEU A 184 -16.09 5.14 -1.64
C LEU A 184 -16.48 3.65 -1.67
N ALA A 185 -17.68 3.31 -1.23
CA ALA A 185 -18.24 1.98 -1.39
C ALA A 185 -19.55 2.09 -2.18
N LEU A 186 -19.68 1.28 -3.23
CA LEU A 186 -20.80 1.32 -4.16
C LEU A 186 -21.40 -0.09 -4.33
N SER A 187 -22.71 -0.15 -4.56
CA SER A 187 -23.33 -1.33 -5.14
C SER A 187 -22.91 -1.52 -6.61
N MET A 188 -23.23 -2.67 -7.21
CA MET A 188 -22.89 -2.95 -8.61
C MET A 188 -23.50 -1.91 -9.58
N ASN A 189 -24.65 -1.35 -9.26
CA ASN A 189 -25.30 -0.27 -10.05
C ASN A 189 -24.83 1.14 -9.67
N GLY A 190 -23.82 1.29 -8.80
CA GLY A 190 -23.23 2.59 -8.49
C GLY A 190 -23.93 3.38 -7.37
N SER A 191 -24.69 2.74 -6.50
CA SER A 191 -25.31 3.39 -5.34
C SER A 191 -24.40 3.31 -4.10
N PRO A 192 -24.17 4.44 -3.39
CA PRO A 192 -23.49 4.45 -2.10
C PRO A 192 -24.43 4.17 -0.92
N PHE A 193 -25.71 3.94 -1.17
CA PHE A 193 -26.76 3.79 -0.16
C PHE A 193 -27.13 2.32 0.06
N GLY A 194 -27.78 2.05 1.20
CA GLY A 194 -28.18 0.74 1.64
C GLY A 194 -27.64 0.40 3.04
N LYS A 195 -28.19 -0.64 3.68
CA LYS A 195 -27.80 -1.02 5.05
C LYS A 195 -26.32 -1.38 5.17
N ILE A 196 -25.81 -2.18 4.23
CA ILE A 196 -24.40 -2.59 4.13
C ILE A 196 -24.08 -2.73 2.65
N VAL A 197 -23.27 -1.82 2.11
CA VAL A 197 -22.95 -1.80 0.69
C VAL A 197 -21.83 -2.79 0.37
N SER A 198 -20.84 -2.95 1.27
CA SER A 198 -19.65 -3.79 1.05
C SER A 198 -19.56 -4.96 2.03
N ASN A 199 -18.89 -6.04 1.63
CA ASN A 199 -18.68 -7.22 2.47
C ASN A 199 -17.72 -6.96 3.65
N GLU A 200 -17.54 -7.94 4.53
CA GLU A 200 -16.70 -7.80 5.72
C GLU A 200 -15.22 -7.60 5.39
N LEU A 201 -14.70 -8.24 4.34
CA LEU A 201 -13.29 -8.10 3.94
C LEU A 201 -12.99 -6.68 3.45
N SER A 202 -13.88 -6.11 2.63
CA SER A 202 -13.79 -4.73 2.16
C SER A 202 -13.84 -3.73 3.32
N ARG A 203 -14.75 -3.93 4.27
CA ARG A 203 -14.85 -3.10 5.47
C ARG A 203 -13.61 -3.25 6.36
N THR A 204 -13.10 -4.46 6.53
CA THR A 204 -11.86 -4.73 7.28
C THR A 204 -10.67 -4.03 6.63
N TYR A 205 -10.57 -4.04 5.30
CA TYR A 205 -9.52 -3.31 4.59
C TYR A 205 -9.60 -1.80 4.83
N ALA A 206 -10.81 -1.21 4.76
CA ALA A 206 -11.00 0.21 5.09
C ALA A 206 -10.63 0.52 6.56
N HIS A 207 -10.97 -0.37 7.51
CA HIS A 207 -10.58 -0.22 8.91
C HIS A 207 -9.05 -0.33 9.12
N LYS A 208 -8.35 -1.18 8.36
CA LYS A 208 -6.89 -1.22 8.37
C LYS A 208 -6.27 0.09 7.90
N ILE A 209 -6.85 0.74 6.88
CA ILE A 209 -6.40 2.07 6.46
C ILE A 209 -6.66 3.09 7.55
N ARG A 210 -7.86 3.12 8.15
CA ARG A 210 -8.18 4.01 9.28
C ARG A 210 -7.23 3.84 10.46
N ALA A 211 -6.67 2.65 10.66
CA ALA A 211 -5.72 2.37 11.73
C ALA A 211 -4.33 3.02 11.52
N VAL A 212 -3.99 3.43 10.31
CA VAL A 212 -2.66 3.97 9.97
C VAL A 212 -2.67 5.43 9.52
N ILE A 213 -3.80 5.98 9.06
CA ILE A 213 -3.91 7.38 8.63
C ILE A 213 -3.77 8.36 9.79
N ASP A 214 -3.33 9.59 9.49
CA ASP A 214 -3.27 10.66 10.48
C ASP A 214 -4.67 11.24 10.74
N LEU A 215 -5.51 11.36 9.71
CA LEU A 215 -6.79 12.03 9.79
C LEU A 215 -7.84 11.43 8.86
N LEU A 216 -9.02 11.16 9.41
CA LEU A 216 -10.20 10.84 8.64
C LEU A 216 -11.04 12.12 8.46
N VAL A 217 -11.33 12.50 7.22
CA VAL A 217 -12.07 13.71 6.88
C VAL A 217 -13.48 13.33 6.43
N VAL A 218 -14.50 13.88 7.09
CA VAL A 218 -15.91 13.54 6.84
C VAL A 218 -16.79 14.79 6.79
N GLY A 219 -17.88 14.71 6.02
CA GLY A 219 -18.87 15.76 5.96
C GLY A 219 -19.84 15.72 7.13
N GLY A 220 -20.25 16.88 7.64
CA GLY A 220 -21.25 16.98 8.71
C GLY A 220 -22.60 16.37 8.35
N GLU A 221 -22.99 16.35 7.06
CA GLU A 221 -24.23 15.71 6.60
C GLU A 221 -24.21 14.19 6.82
N THR A 222 -23.10 13.53 6.48
CA THR A 222 -22.90 12.08 6.73
C THR A 222 -23.05 11.75 8.22
N ILE A 223 -22.48 12.60 9.09
CA ILE A 223 -22.59 12.37 10.54
C ILE A 223 -24.02 12.46 11.03
N ARG A 224 -24.78 13.46 10.58
CA ARG A 224 -26.17 13.66 11.01
C ARG A 224 -27.13 12.61 10.47
N LYS A 225 -26.85 12.08 9.26
CA LYS A 225 -27.73 11.07 8.63
C LYS A 225 -27.41 9.65 9.08
N ASP A 226 -26.12 9.30 9.10
CA ASP A 226 -25.70 7.90 9.22
C ASP A 226 -25.31 7.53 10.64
N HIS A 227 -25.18 8.51 11.56
CA HIS A 227 -24.76 8.32 12.95
C HIS A 227 -23.56 7.36 13.09
N PRO A 228 -22.46 7.56 12.34
CA PRO A 228 -21.41 6.59 12.21
C PRO A 228 -20.51 6.54 13.46
N ILE A 229 -19.76 5.46 13.61
CA ILE A 229 -18.71 5.32 14.63
C ILE A 229 -17.35 5.80 14.10
N LEU A 230 -17.02 5.44 12.86
CA LEU A 230 -15.80 5.81 12.13
C LEU A 230 -14.50 5.41 12.87
N ASP A 231 -14.48 4.22 13.42
CA ASP A 231 -13.35 3.64 14.14
C ASP A 231 -12.59 2.58 13.30
N ALA A 232 -11.66 1.87 13.95
CA ALA A 232 -10.88 0.78 13.39
C ALA A 232 -11.13 -0.57 14.09
N ARG A 233 -12.36 -0.80 14.63
CA ARG A 233 -12.69 -1.97 15.47
C ARG A 233 -12.52 -3.31 14.75
N LEU A 234 -12.75 -3.39 13.43
CA LEU A 234 -12.62 -4.66 12.69
C LEU A 234 -11.18 -5.17 12.64
N CYS A 235 -10.18 -4.32 12.85
CA CYS A 235 -8.79 -4.73 12.99
C CYS A 235 -8.24 -4.53 14.42
N LYS A 236 -9.12 -4.27 15.41
CA LYS A 236 -8.79 -4.08 16.83
C LYS A 236 -7.70 -3.01 17.05
N ALA A 237 -7.72 -1.96 16.25
CA ALA A 237 -6.73 -0.89 16.27
C ALA A 237 -7.33 0.41 16.83
N LYS A 238 -6.42 1.36 17.15
CA LYS A 238 -6.80 2.72 17.56
C LYS A 238 -7.60 3.39 16.45
N ALA A 239 -8.66 4.09 16.83
CA ALA A 239 -9.45 4.90 15.89
C ALA A 239 -8.63 6.10 15.39
N PRO A 240 -8.82 6.52 14.12
CA PRO A 240 -8.18 7.72 13.60
C PRO A 240 -8.75 8.99 14.25
N ASN A 241 -7.99 10.06 14.27
CA ASN A 241 -8.51 11.39 14.52
C ASN A 241 -9.49 11.79 13.40
N LEU A 242 -10.45 12.65 13.70
CA LEU A 242 -11.46 13.12 12.74
C LEU A 242 -11.29 14.60 12.43
N CYS A 243 -11.55 14.96 11.17
CA CYS A 243 -11.89 16.32 10.78
C CYS A 243 -13.34 16.34 10.26
N ILE A 244 -14.20 17.11 10.90
CA ILE A 244 -15.62 17.24 10.50
C ILE A 244 -15.76 18.57 9.74
N LEU A 245 -15.92 18.47 8.43
CA LEU A 245 -16.16 19.64 7.58
C LEU A 245 -17.67 19.89 7.50
N SER A 246 -18.12 20.96 8.13
CA SER A 246 -19.55 21.30 8.20
C SER A 246 -19.76 22.82 8.20
N ARG A 247 -20.88 23.26 7.59
CA ARG A 247 -21.36 24.65 7.71
C ARG A 247 -21.97 24.95 9.07
N GLN A 248 -22.49 23.89 9.75
CA GLN A 248 -23.00 24.02 11.11
C GLN A 248 -21.87 23.90 12.11
N ASN A 249 -21.96 24.65 13.21
CA ASN A 249 -21.04 24.47 14.33
C ASN A 249 -21.19 23.06 14.88
N ILE A 250 -20.06 22.40 15.12
CA ILE A 250 -19.98 21.06 15.68
C ILE A 250 -20.59 20.96 17.08
N ASP A 251 -20.67 22.06 17.82
CA ASP A 251 -21.30 22.10 19.14
C ASP A 251 -22.79 21.83 19.09
N ASN A 252 -23.43 22.08 17.95
CA ASN A 252 -24.84 21.81 17.69
C ASN A 252 -25.16 20.38 17.26
N PHE A 253 -24.13 19.52 17.16
CA PHE A 253 -24.35 18.10 16.80
C PHE A 253 -24.81 17.32 18.02
N ASP A 254 -25.67 16.33 17.79
CA ASP A 254 -26.07 15.38 18.84
C ASP A 254 -24.85 14.61 19.34
N LYS A 255 -24.46 14.87 20.58
CA LYS A 255 -23.31 14.20 21.24
C LYS A 255 -23.56 12.73 21.56
N ASN A 256 -24.78 12.23 21.34
CA ASN A 256 -25.09 10.80 21.45
C ASN A 256 -24.66 10.01 20.22
N ILE A 257 -24.36 10.68 19.10
CA ILE A 257 -23.80 10.01 17.92
C ILE A 257 -22.53 9.25 18.33
N PRO A 258 -22.42 7.95 17.97
CA PRO A 258 -21.36 7.06 18.48
C PRO A 258 -19.93 7.56 18.25
N LEU A 259 -19.69 8.30 17.17
CA LEU A 259 -18.34 8.84 16.88
C LEU A 259 -17.80 9.74 18.00
N PHE A 260 -18.67 10.49 18.73
CA PHE A 260 -18.25 11.37 19.83
C PHE A 260 -17.91 10.61 21.12
N LYS A 261 -18.28 9.33 21.20
CA LYS A 261 -18.02 8.45 22.36
C LYS A 261 -16.77 7.58 22.17
N VAL A 262 -16.09 7.66 21.04
CA VAL A 262 -14.86 6.89 20.78
C VAL A 262 -13.71 7.48 21.58
N PRO A 263 -13.06 6.68 22.47
CA PRO A 263 -12.02 7.19 23.36
C PRO A 263 -10.74 7.57 22.62
N ASN A 264 -9.97 8.49 23.20
CA ASN A 264 -8.65 8.92 22.72
C ASN A 264 -8.61 9.44 21.27
N ARG A 265 -9.73 9.96 20.78
CA ARG A 265 -9.88 10.57 19.46
C ARG A 265 -9.89 12.08 19.59
N GLN A 266 -9.12 12.76 18.76
CA GLN A 266 -9.25 14.20 18.57
C GLN A 266 -10.19 14.50 17.41
N ILE A 267 -11.01 15.53 17.56
CA ILE A 267 -11.95 15.99 16.54
C ILE A 267 -11.65 17.42 16.18
N TYR A 268 -11.38 17.65 14.92
CA TYR A 268 -11.03 18.94 14.33
C TYR A 268 -12.17 19.46 13.44
N THR A 269 -12.26 20.76 13.29
CA THR A 269 -13.14 21.46 12.33
C THR A 269 -12.38 22.03 11.13
N GLN A 270 -11.05 21.97 11.19
CA GLN A 270 -10.12 22.34 10.13
C GLN A 270 -9.02 21.29 10.05
N ILE A 271 -8.48 21.08 8.87
CA ILE A 271 -7.40 20.11 8.66
C ILE A 271 -6.10 20.67 9.25
N PRO A 272 -5.49 19.99 10.25
CA PRO A 272 -4.20 20.41 10.78
C PRO A 272 -3.09 20.30 9.72
N SER A 273 -2.22 21.28 9.66
CA SER A 273 -1.16 21.39 8.64
C SER A 273 -0.10 20.27 8.72
N GLU A 274 0.10 19.72 9.91
CA GLU A 274 1.06 18.64 10.17
C GLU A 274 0.60 17.27 9.71
N THR A 275 -0.69 17.08 9.38
CA THR A 275 -1.21 15.80 8.89
C THR A 275 -0.67 15.49 7.49
N LYS A 276 -0.27 14.26 7.27
CA LYS A 276 0.38 13.84 6.01
C LYS A 276 -0.46 12.85 5.20
N PHE A 277 -1.14 11.93 5.86
CA PHE A 277 -2.03 11.00 5.20
C PHE A 277 -3.48 11.19 5.66
N LEU A 278 -4.30 11.70 4.75
CA LEU A 278 -5.71 11.98 4.97
C LEU A 278 -6.56 11.04 4.15
N MET A 279 -7.62 10.49 4.77
CA MET A 279 -8.64 9.77 4.03
C MET A 279 -9.98 10.50 4.15
N TYR A 280 -10.61 10.72 3.00
CA TYR A 280 -11.93 11.35 2.89
C TYR A 280 -12.99 10.27 2.73
N GLU A 281 -14.04 10.33 3.54
CA GLU A 281 -15.22 9.49 3.43
C GLU A 281 -16.49 10.34 3.40
N GLY A 282 -17.38 10.06 2.44
CA GLY A 282 -18.64 10.79 2.30
C GLY A 282 -19.41 10.39 1.05
N GLY A 283 -20.60 10.95 0.88
CA GLY A 283 -21.43 10.73 -0.28
C GLY A 283 -21.06 11.61 -1.47
N GLU A 284 -21.93 11.59 -2.50
CA GLU A 284 -21.70 12.28 -3.77
C GLU A 284 -21.45 13.79 -3.62
N ASN A 285 -22.19 14.47 -2.74
CA ASN A 285 -22.00 15.91 -2.51
C ASN A 285 -20.61 16.22 -1.94
N PHE A 286 -20.11 15.39 -1.05
CA PHE A 286 -18.78 15.54 -0.48
C PHE A 286 -17.70 15.27 -1.54
N LEU A 287 -17.91 14.26 -2.38
CA LEU A 287 -17.05 13.97 -3.53
C LEU A 287 -17.00 15.15 -4.52
N LYS A 288 -18.15 15.74 -4.88
CA LYS A 288 -18.23 16.92 -5.77
C LYS A 288 -17.38 18.09 -5.28
N ILE A 289 -17.35 18.33 -3.97
CA ILE A 289 -16.61 19.45 -3.38
C ILE A 289 -15.09 19.22 -3.42
N PHE A 290 -14.64 17.99 -3.13
CA PHE A 290 -13.23 17.70 -2.88
C PHE A 290 -12.50 16.96 -4.02
N LYS A 291 -13.20 16.50 -5.06
CA LYS A 291 -12.64 15.66 -6.14
C LYS A 291 -11.33 16.18 -6.75
N ASP A 292 -11.21 17.50 -6.90
CA ASP A 292 -10.06 18.14 -7.53
C ASP A 292 -8.83 18.24 -6.58
N GLU A 293 -9.04 18.02 -5.28
CA GLU A 293 -7.98 17.98 -4.28
C GLU A 293 -7.48 16.57 -3.97
N ILE A 294 -8.20 15.54 -4.43
CA ILE A 294 -7.91 14.15 -4.11
C ILE A 294 -6.80 13.61 -5.03
N ASP A 295 -5.82 12.98 -4.42
CA ASP A 295 -4.69 12.38 -5.14
C ASP A 295 -5.02 11.01 -5.72
N MET A 296 -5.78 10.19 -4.97
CA MET A 296 -6.23 8.86 -5.40
C MET A 296 -7.60 8.52 -4.82
N PHE A 297 -8.29 7.63 -5.51
CA PHE A 297 -9.61 7.12 -5.11
C PHE A 297 -9.54 5.62 -4.86
N LEU A 298 -10.07 5.18 -3.73
CA LEU A 298 -10.27 3.78 -3.38
C LEU A 298 -11.76 3.48 -3.45
N ILE A 299 -12.16 2.69 -4.42
CA ILE A 299 -13.57 2.37 -4.67
C ILE A 299 -13.77 0.87 -4.44
N PHE A 300 -14.64 0.53 -3.48
CA PHE A 300 -15.17 -0.82 -3.30
C PHE A 300 -16.48 -0.94 -4.07
N GLN A 301 -16.67 -2.04 -4.78
CA GLN A 301 -17.91 -2.34 -5.48
C GLN A 301 -18.41 -3.73 -5.07
N SER A 302 -19.59 -3.75 -4.47
CA SER A 302 -20.24 -5.00 -4.11
C SER A 302 -20.83 -5.70 -5.33
N SER A 303 -21.10 -6.99 -5.19
CA SER A 303 -21.75 -7.80 -6.23
C SER A 303 -23.30 -7.67 -6.24
N SER A 304 -23.87 -6.79 -5.41
CA SER A 304 -25.31 -6.61 -5.30
C SER A 304 -25.83 -5.39 -6.04
N LEU A 305 -26.99 -5.51 -6.62
CA LEU A 305 -27.81 -4.41 -7.12
C LEU A 305 -28.78 -3.97 -6.02
N ASN A 306 -29.12 -2.70 -5.99
CA ASN A 306 -30.19 -2.16 -5.14
C ASN A 306 -31.02 -1.12 -5.92
N ASP A 307 -32.13 -0.68 -5.36
CA ASP A 307 -33.04 0.30 -5.94
C ASP A 307 -32.77 1.73 -5.45
N GLU A 308 -31.71 1.93 -4.71
CA GLU A 308 -31.30 3.24 -4.18
C GLU A 308 -30.67 4.12 -5.26
N LYS A 309 -30.63 5.42 -4.97
CA LYS A 309 -30.07 6.42 -5.89
C LYS A 309 -28.59 6.18 -6.18
N ASN A 310 -28.23 6.16 -7.46
CA ASN A 310 -26.85 6.05 -7.91
C ASN A 310 -26.09 7.38 -7.78
N VAL A 311 -24.76 7.30 -7.76
CA VAL A 311 -23.87 8.44 -7.97
C VAL A 311 -24.04 8.92 -9.42
N THR A 312 -24.25 10.22 -9.59
CA THR A 312 -24.53 10.85 -10.91
C THR A 312 -23.42 11.80 -11.37
N ILE A 313 -22.42 12.06 -10.55
CA ILE A 313 -21.30 12.95 -10.91
C ILE A 313 -20.50 12.35 -12.08
N PRO A 314 -20.29 13.10 -13.18
CA PRO A 314 -19.51 12.64 -14.31
C PRO A 314 -18.02 12.74 -14.00
N LEU A 315 -17.38 11.60 -13.65
CA LEU A 315 -15.94 11.47 -13.41
C LEU A 315 -15.38 10.37 -14.27
N ASN A 316 -14.21 10.62 -14.88
CA ASN A 316 -13.45 9.66 -15.65
C ASN A 316 -12.24 9.17 -14.84
N PHE A 317 -12.38 7.99 -14.26
CA PHE A 317 -11.33 7.38 -13.47
C PHE A 317 -10.34 6.61 -14.33
N LYS A 318 -9.05 6.86 -14.12
CA LYS A 318 -7.95 6.05 -14.69
C LYS A 318 -7.59 4.96 -13.68
N PRO A 319 -7.76 3.68 -14.00
CA PRO A 319 -7.42 2.60 -13.08
C PRO A 319 -5.90 2.47 -12.93
N LEU A 320 -5.45 2.42 -11.67
CA LEU A 320 -4.06 2.10 -11.31
C LEU A 320 -3.93 0.63 -10.89
N TYR A 321 -4.94 0.11 -10.17
CA TYR A 321 -4.98 -1.25 -9.68
C TYR A 321 -6.41 -1.71 -9.45
N ARG A 322 -6.70 -3.00 -9.67
CA ARG A 322 -7.99 -3.64 -9.36
C ARG A 322 -7.76 -5.04 -8.80
N ASN A 323 -8.59 -5.44 -7.83
CA ASN A 323 -8.54 -6.78 -7.27
C ASN A 323 -9.88 -7.16 -6.62
N PHE A 324 -9.97 -8.40 -6.13
CA PHE A 324 -11.12 -8.92 -5.39
C PHE A 324 -10.85 -8.92 -3.89
N LEU A 325 -11.92 -8.71 -3.11
CA LEU A 325 -11.99 -8.94 -1.68
C LEU A 325 -13.25 -9.76 -1.37
N GLY A 326 -13.13 -11.07 -1.42
CA GLY A 326 -14.28 -11.98 -1.34
C GLY A 326 -15.21 -11.79 -2.54
N SER A 327 -16.49 -11.47 -2.28
CA SER A 327 -17.49 -11.18 -3.31
C SER A 327 -17.41 -9.78 -3.90
N ASP A 328 -16.69 -8.86 -3.24
CA ASP A 328 -16.52 -7.49 -3.73
C ASP A 328 -15.30 -7.38 -4.64
N THR A 329 -15.33 -6.38 -5.51
CA THR A 329 -14.13 -5.86 -6.16
C THR A 329 -13.72 -4.55 -5.50
N TYR A 330 -12.44 -4.21 -5.60
CA TYR A 330 -11.97 -2.87 -5.28
C TYR A 330 -10.97 -2.39 -6.32
N GLY A 331 -10.89 -1.09 -6.48
CA GLY A 331 -9.93 -0.46 -7.36
C GLY A 331 -9.34 0.80 -6.75
N ILE A 332 -8.11 1.09 -7.19
CA ILE A 332 -7.40 2.33 -6.90
C ILE A 332 -7.30 3.08 -8.20
N TYR A 333 -7.67 4.36 -8.17
CA TYR A 333 -7.82 5.20 -9.35
C TYR A 333 -7.25 6.59 -9.13
N GLU A 334 -6.98 7.29 -10.23
CA GLU A 334 -6.79 8.74 -10.29
C GLU A 334 -7.73 9.36 -11.36
N LEU A 335 -7.92 10.68 -11.32
CA LEU A 335 -8.69 11.43 -12.33
C LEU A 335 -7.81 11.83 -13.53
#